data_9059c23e4484c2612e5dbbfa44eef006
#
_entry.id   9059c23e4484c2612e5dbbfa44eef006
#
_cell.length_a   1.000
_cell.length_b   1.000
_cell.length_c   1.000
_cell.angle_alpha   90.00
_cell.angle_beta   90.00
_cell.angle_gamma   90.00
#
_symmetry.space_group_name_H-M   'P 1'
#
loop_
_entity.id
_entity.type
_entity.pdbx_description
1 polymer ?
#
loop_
_entity_poly.entity_id
_entity_poly.type
_entity_poly.pdbx_seq_one_letter_code
_entity_poly.pdbx_strand_id
1 'polypeptide(L)'
;MKTLEEIQKIREEKRKELDLRVNLNADTREKHILVCHGTGCTSSKSPKIIENFRKILKEKNIENVRVIQTGCFGLCAKGPIVIIRPEDTFYAMVKPEDCEEIIQKHIIEGELVERLLCKDVDDTIVNRLDELNFYKKQERIALKNCGIIDPENIDEYIAFDGYKALEKVLKTMSPDEVIKEISDSGLRGRGGAGFPTGKKWMFTKMAQGDQKYVVCNADEGDPGAFMDRSILEGDPHCIIEAMMIAGYSIGANKGYIYVRAEYPIAVQRFQIAIDQAKEYGILGKNIWNTNFDFDLEIRLGAGAFVCGEETALLESIEGRRGQPRLKPPYPANSGLWGKPTLINNVETYANITKIILNGAKWYAGIGTENSKGTKVFALGGNVVNVGLVEVPMGTTLREIVFDIGGGIPNGKEFKAAQTGGPSGGCIPAEHLDTPIDYESLTAIGSMMGSGGLIVMDNSKCMVNLAKFYLGFTVDESCGKCTPCRIGTKRMLEILEKITEGEGEIEDLEKLEKLAINIKNASVCGLGQTAPNPVLSTLKYFKDEYRAHISYKKCPAGECKKLANIEINPELCKGCGICKRQCPVNAITGEVKQPHKINPDICIKCGSCIDKCPFKAIS
;
A
#
# COMPACT_ATOMS: atom_id res chain seq x y z
N MET A 1 7.73 -35.35 -0.01
CA MET A 1 8.17 -34.61 1.20
C MET A 1 9.68 -34.59 1.21
N LYS A 2 10.28 -33.41 1.33
CA LYS A 2 11.74 -33.22 1.37
C LYS A 2 12.25 -33.21 2.82
N THR A 3 13.41 -33.81 3.03
CA THR A 3 14.11 -33.72 4.33
C THR A 3 14.78 -32.35 4.48
N LEU A 4 15.18 -32.00 5.71
CA LEU A 4 15.95 -30.77 5.94
C LEU A 4 17.28 -30.74 5.18
N GLU A 5 17.93 -31.89 5.04
CA GLU A 5 19.18 -32.03 4.28
C GLU A 5 18.95 -31.73 2.79
N GLU A 6 17.83 -32.20 2.22
CA GLU A 6 17.44 -31.88 0.85
C GLU A 6 17.12 -30.39 0.67
N ILE A 7 16.45 -29.76 1.63
CA ILE A 7 16.19 -28.32 1.63
C ILE A 7 17.51 -27.52 1.70
N GLN A 8 18.45 -27.94 2.54
CA GLN A 8 19.78 -27.30 2.64
C GLN A 8 20.56 -27.43 1.32
N LYS A 9 20.52 -28.60 0.69
CA LYS A 9 21.15 -28.83 -0.62
C LYS A 9 20.55 -27.92 -1.69
N ILE A 10 19.22 -27.83 -1.77
CA ILE A 10 18.54 -26.90 -2.69
C ILE A 10 19.00 -25.46 -2.42
N ARG A 11 19.08 -25.04 -1.16
CA ARG A 11 19.54 -23.70 -0.78
C ARG A 11 20.95 -23.41 -1.32
N GLU A 12 21.88 -24.34 -1.16
CA GLU A 12 23.27 -24.16 -1.59
C GLU A 12 23.39 -24.15 -3.11
N GLU A 13 22.75 -25.09 -3.80
CA GLU A 13 22.79 -25.21 -5.26
C GLU A 13 22.12 -23.98 -5.93
N LYS A 14 20.89 -23.65 -5.53
CA LYS A 14 20.16 -22.54 -6.10
C LYS A 14 20.74 -21.17 -5.74
N ARG A 15 21.35 -21.03 -4.57
CA ARG A 15 22.04 -19.79 -4.20
C ARG A 15 23.18 -19.46 -5.15
N LYS A 16 23.96 -20.49 -5.59
CA LYS A 16 25.02 -20.31 -6.59
C LYS A 16 24.46 -19.89 -7.95
N GLU A 17 23.36 -20.51 -8.38
CA GLU A 17 22.67 -20.18 -9.64
C GLU A 17 22.10 -18.75 -9.63
N LEU A 18 21.59 -18.30 -8.48
CA LEU A 18 20.93 -17.00 -8.33
C LEU A 18 21.85 -15.88 -7.84
N ASP A 19 23.15 -16.17 -7.61
CA ASP A 19 24.12 -15.20 -7.11
C ASP A 19 24.19 -13.95 -7.99
N LEU A 20 24.10 -14.12 -9.31
CA LEU A 20 24.10 -13.01 -10.28
C LEU A 20 22.96 -11.99 -10.09
N ARG A 21 21.91 -12.31 -9.30
CA ARG A 21 20.83 -11.36 -9.00
C ARG A 21 21.16 -10.39 -7.87
N VAL A 22 22.14 -10.72 -7.04
CA VAL A 22 22.55 -9.92 -5.87
C VAL A 22 24.01 -9.52 -5.90
N ASN A 23 24.85 -10.30 -6.57
CA ASN A 23 26.26 -10.02 -6.78
C ASN A 23 26.47 -9.40 -8.16
N LEU A 24 26.57 -8.07 -8.19
CA LEU A 24 26.68 -7.27 -9.43
C LEU A 24 28.03 -7.47 -10.15
N ASN A 25 29.00 -8.11 -9.48
CA ASN A 25 30.30 -8.43 -10.03
C ASN A 25 30.43 -9.93 -10.36
N ALA A 26 29.31 -10.65 -10.49
CA ALA A 26 29.32 -12.04 -10.84
C ALA A 26 29.97 -12.27 -12.23
N ASP A 27 31.08 -12.99 -12.25
CA ASP A 27 31.77 -13.39 -13.51
C ASP A 27 31.01 -14.57 -14.13
N THR A 28 29.99 -14.25 -14.91
CA THR A 28 29.12 -15.25 -15.55
C THR A 28 28.67 -14.79 -16.94
N ARG A 29 28.47 -15.76 -17.83
CA ARG A 29 27.84 -15.54 -19.14
C ARG A 29 26.32 -15.65 -19.07
N GLU A 30 25.78 -16.15 -17.96
CA GLU A 30 24.34 -16.22 -17.75
C GLU A 30 23.78 -14.83 -17.46
N LYS A 31 22.61 -14.55 -18.01
CA LYS A 31 21.86 -13.32 -17.74
C LYS A 31 20.44 -13.63 -17.30
N HIS A 32 19.93 -12.83 -16.36
CA HIS A 32 18.53 -12.88 -15.98
C HIS A 32 17.82 -11.57 -16.34
N ILE A 33 16.72 -11.71 -17.08
CA ILE A 33 15.80 -10.60 -17.38
C ILE A 33 14.69 -10.64 -16.35
N LEU A 34 14.75 -9.75 -15.36
CA LEU A 34 13.75 -9.63 -14.31
C LEU A 34 12.66 -8.68 -14.78
N VAL A 35 11.41 -9.15 -14.88
CA VAL A 35 10.28 -8.35 -15.33
C VAL A 35 9.29 -8.16 -14.17
N CYS A 36 8.97 -6.90 -13.86
CA CYS A 36 7.94 -6.59 -12.86
C CYS A 36 6.58 -7.16 -13.28
N HIS A 37 6.02 -8.02 -12.44
CA HIS A 37 4.74 -8.69 -12.69
C HIS A 37 3.79 -8.59 -11.48
N GLY A 38 3.78 -7.43 -10.79
CA GLY A 38 2.74 -7.07 -9.84
C GLY A 38 1.51 -6.50 -10.56
N THR A 39 0.38 -6.40 -9.87
CA THR A 39 -0.92 -5.99 -10.44
C THR A 39 -0.85 -4.73 -11.31
N GLY A 40 -0.13 -3.67 -10.88
CA GLY A 40 -0.01 -2.43 -11.68
C GLY A 40 0.69 -2.65 -13.01
N CYS A 41 1.82 -3.37 -13.04
CA CYS A 41 2.55 -3.68 -14.26
C CYS A 41 1.81 -4.67 -15.15
N THR A 42 1.05 -5.61 -14.55
CA THR A 42 0.16 -6.52 -15.29
C THR A 42 -0.88 -5.75 -16.10
N SER A 43 -1.51 -4.74 -15.50
CA SER A 43 -2.44 -3.83 -16.21
C SER A 43 -1.76 -3.06 -17.35
N SER A 44 -0.43 -2.86 -17.26
CA SER A 44 0.41 -2.22 -18.28
C SER A 44 1.07 -3.22 -19.23
N LYS A 45 0.51 -4.42 -19.40
CA LYS A 45 0.90 -5.49 -20.34
C LYS A 45 2.22 -6.20 -20.03
N SER A 46 2.69 -6.24 -18.78
CA SER A 46 3.90 -7.00 -18.43
C SER A 46 3.83 -8.50 -18.75
N PRO A 47 2.68 -9.20 -18.70
CA PRO A 47 2.58 -10.59 -19.17
C PRO A 47 3.03 -10.75 -20.63
N LYS A 48 2.65 -9.81 -21.50
CA LYS A 48 3.03 -9.85 -22.91
C LYS A 48 4.52 -9.53 -23.12
N ILE A 49 5.12 -8.71 -22.26
CA ILE A 49 6.57 -8.46 -22.25
C ILE A 49 7.32 -9.76 -21.93
N ILE A 50 6.88 -10.49 -20.90
CA ILE A 50 7.46 -11.79 -20.49
C ILE A 50 7.36 -12.81 -21.64
N GLU A 51 6.16 -12.93 -22.24
CA GLU A 51 5.90 -13.83 -23.37
C GLU A 51 6.80 -13.50 -24.58
N ASN A 52 6.91 -12.22 -24.94
CA ASN A 52 7.73 -11.78 -26.06
C ASN A 52 9.21 -12.07 -25.81
N PHE A 53 9.76 -11.77 -24.63
CA PHE A 53 11.14 -12.12 -24.30
C PHE A 53 11.39 -13.63 -24.44
N ARG A 54 10.54 -14.47 -23.86
CA ARG A 54 10.66 -15.93 -23.94
C ARG A 54 10.60 -16.43 -25.38
N LYS A 55 9.70 -15.86 -26.20
CA LYS A 55 9.55 -16.19 -27.61
C LYS A 55 10.82 -15.83 -28.42
N ILE A 56 11.30 -14.59 -28.29
CA ILE A 56 12.46 -14.09 -29.04
C ILE A 56 13.73 -14.87 -28.69
N LEU A 57 13.97 -15.15 -27.38
CA LEU A 57 15.10 -15.96 -26.92
C LEU A 57 15.08 -17.36 -27.56
N LYS A 58 13.90 -18.00 -27.62
CA LYS A 58 13.72 -19.29 -28.26
C LYS A 58 13.98 -19.23 -29.77
N GLU A 59 13.43 -18.21 -30.47
CA GLU A 59 13.61 -18.04 -31.93
C GLU A 59 15.06 -17.78 -32.32
N LYS A 60 15.82 -17.09 -31.46
CA LYS A 60 17.24 -16.78 -31.67
C LYS A 60 18.21 -17.85 -31.09
N ASN A 61 17.68 -18.94 -30.50
CA ASN A 61 18.44 -20.01 -29.83
C ASN A 61 19.42 -19.49 -28.76
N ILE A 62 18.97 -18.54 -27.91
CA ILE A 62 19.74 -17.99 -26.80
C ILE A 62 19.37 -18.75 -25.52
N GLU A 63 20.26 -19.64 -25.06
CA GLU A 63 20.01 -20.54 -23.93
C GLU A 63 20.54 -20.02 -22.59
N ASN A 64 21.50 -19.09 -22.62
CA ASN A 64 22.14 -18.52 -21.42
C ASN A 64 21.40 -17.31 -20.83
N VAL A 65 20.15 -17.10 -21.22
CA VAL A 65 19.32 -16.00 -20.72
C VAL A 65 17.99 -16.53 -20.21
N ARG A 66 17.63 -16.16 -18.97
CA ARG A 66 16.35 -16.55 -18.35
C ARG A 66 15.46 -15.35 -18.14
N VAL A 67 14.17 -15.50 -18.42
CA VAL A 67 13.15 -14.49 -18.17
C VAL A 67 12.38 -14.84 -16.90
N ILE A 68 12.49 -13.98 -15.90
CA ILE A 68 11.92 -14.17 -14.57
C ILE A 68 10.76 -13.20 -14.36
N GLN A 69 9.61 -13.71 -13.99
CA GLN A 69 8.49 -12.90 -13.53
C GLN A 69 8.68 -12.62 -12.04
N THR A 70 8.89 -11.36 -11.67
CA THR A 70 9.11 -11.01 -10.27
C THR A 70 7.85 -10.41 -9.62
N GLY A 71 7.89 -10.20 -8.30
CA GLY A 71 6.97 -9.30 -7.61
C GLY A 71 7.19 -7.84 -8.00
N CYS A 72 6.55 -6.94 -7.25
CA CYS A 72 6.65 -5.50 -7.48
C CYS A 72 8.05 -4.96 -7.08
N PHE A 73 8.70 -4.22 -7.98
CA PHE A 73 9.94 -3.50 -7.64
C PHE A 73 9.71 -2.32 -6.70
N GLY A 74 8.49 -1.80 -6.64
CA GLY A 74 8.12 -0.68 -5.79
C GLY A 74 8.01 0.66 -6.51
N LEU A 75 8.64 0.90 -7.65
CA LEU A 75 8.59 2.17 -8.38
C LEU A 75 7.52 2.13 -9.49
N CYS A 76 6.25 2.24 -9.08
CA CYS A 76 5.10 2.10 -9.98
C CYS A 76 5.04 3.20 -11.06
N ALA A 77 5.52 4.42 -10.75
CA ALA A 77 5.58 5.54 -11.71
C ALA A 77 6.42 5.22 -12.96
N LYS A 78 7.35 4.28 -12.88
CA LYS A 78 8.25 3.88 -13.98
C LYS A 78 7.94 2.50 -14.56
N GLY A 79 6.83 1.88 -14.15
CA GLY A 79 6.42 0.57 -14.65
C GLY A 79 5.85 0.57 -16.08
N PRO A 80 5.93 -0.55 -16.81
CA PRO A 80 6.62 -1.80 -16.51
C PRO A 80 8.14 -1.66 -16.46
N ILE A 81 8.74 -2.30 -15.42
CA ILE A 81 10.18 -2.27 -15.20
C ILE A 81 10.79 -3.58 -15.66
N VAL A 82 11.94 -3.49 -16.33
CA VAL A 82 12.78 -4.64 -16.70
C VAL A 82 14.19 -4.39 -16.19
N ILE A 83 14.77 -5.36 -15.48
CA ILE A 83 16.16 -5.30 -15.01
C ILE A 83 16.97 -6.45 -15.62
N ILE A 84 18.13 -6.13 -16.18
CA ILE A 84 19.08 -7.12 -16.71
C ILE A 84 20.17 -7.36 -15.67
N ARG A 85 20.32 -8.61 -15.27
CA ARG A 85 21.35 -9.06 -14.32
C ARG A 85 22.44 -9.87 -15.05
N PRO A 86 23.71 -9.77 -14.64
CA PRO A 86 24.22 -9.10 -13.43
C PRO A 86 24.50 -7.60 -13.55
N GLU A 87 24.41 -6.99 -14.74
CA GLU A 87 24.75 -5.58 -15.00
C GLU A 87 23.90 -4.60 -14.18
N ASP A 88 22.80 -5.04 -13.62
CA ASP A 88 21.78 -4.23 -12.91
C ASP A 88 21.15 -3.14 -13.78
N THR A 89 21.15 -3.32 -15.10
CA THR A 89 20.62 -2.31 -16.02
C THR A 89 19.10 -2.17 -15.84
N PHE A 90 18.68 -0.96 -15.53
CA PHE A 90 17.29 -0.61 -15.21
C PHE A 90 16.59 0.04 -16.40
N TYR A 91 15.67 -0.68 -17.03
CA TYR A 91 14.79 -0.16 -18.08
C TYR A 91 13.41 0.17 -17.54
N ALA A 92 12.94 1.39 -17.80
CA ALA A 92 11.67 1.91 -17.35
C ALA A 92 10.64 2.00 -18.50
N MET A 93 9.34 1.91 -18.14
CA MET A 93 8.20 2.08 -19.06
C MET A 93 8.29 1.20 -20.31
N VAL A 94 8.86 -0.01 -20.15
CA VAL A 94 9.07 -0.97 -21.23
C VAL A 94 7.72 -1.44 -21.80
N LYS A 95 7.66 -1.52 -23.14
CA LYS A 95 6.50 -2.00 -23.88
C LYS A 95 6.80 -3.35 -24.54
N PRO A 96 5.77 -4.12 -24.92
CA PRO A 96 5.97 -5.39 -25.64
C PRO A 96 6.80 -5.27 -26.93
N GLU A 97 6.73 -4.13 -27.62
CA GLU A 97 7.48 -3.83 -28.85
C GLU A 97 8.99 -3.61 -28.61
N ASP A 98 9.39 -3.26 -27.40
CA ASP A 98 10.78 -2.96 -27.04
C ASP A 98 11.62 -4.23 -26.81
N CYS A 99 10.96 -5.39 -26.62
CA CYS A 99 11.62 -6.64 -26.26
C CYS A 99 12.68 -7.07 -27.29
N GLU A 100 12.39 -6.90 -28.60
CA GLU A 100 13.34 -7.28 -29.64
C GLU A 100 14.57 -6.38 -29.64
N GLU A 101 14.39 -5.06 -29.45
CA GLU A 101 15.52 -4.14 -29.36
C GLU A 101 16.40 -4.41 -28.13
N ILE A 102 15.78 -4.71 -26.96
CA ILE A 102 16.53 -5.08 -25.77
C ILE A 102 17.34 -6.35 -26.00
N ILE A 103 16.75 -7.39 -26.59
CA ILE A 103 17.50 -8.63 -26.89
C ILE A 103 18.61 -8.37 -27.89
N GLN A 104 18.35 -7.64 -28.98
CA GLN A 104 19.34 -7.41 -30.01
C GLN A 104 20.50 -6.55 -29.49
N LYS A 105 20.21 -5.37 -28.96
CA LYS A 105 21.25 -4.45 -28.49
C LYS A 105 21.90 -4.90 -27.20
N HIS A 106 21.12 -5.14 -26.12
CA HIS A 106 21.72 -5.38 -24.81
C HIS A 106 22.25 -6.81 -24.65
N ILE A 107 21.47 -7.82 -25.08
CA ILE A 107 21.86 -9.20 -24.84
C ILE A 107 22.90 -9.69 -25.85
N ILE A 108 22.75 -9.36 -27.14
CA ILE A 108 23.61 -9.87 -28.22
C ILE A 108 24.81 -8.93 -28.46
N GLU A 109 24.57 -7.63 -28.60
CA GLU A 109 25.61 -6.65 -28.97
C GLU A 109 26.32 -6.03 -27.75
N GLY A 110 25.74 -6.15 -26.55
CA GLY A 110 26.30 -5.59 -25.30
C GLY A 110 26.11 -4.06 -25.18
N GLU A 111 25.23 -3.47 -25.98
CA GLU A 111 24.94 -2.04 -26.00
C GLU A 111 23.64 -1.69 -25.24
N LEU A 112 23.62 -0.58 -24.52
CA LEU A 112 22.44 -0.15 -23.79
C LEU A 112 21.36 0.40 -24.72
N VAL A 113 20.08 0.18 -24.39
CA VAL A 113 18.94 0.82 -25.04
C VAL A 113 18.67 2.17 -24.34
N GLU A 114 19.44 3.20 -24.69
CA GLU A 114 19.47 4.50 -23.98
C GLU A 114 18.08 5.13 -23.78
N ARG A 115 17.17 5.02 -24.76
CA ARG A 115 15.83 5.60 -24.66
C ARG A 115 14.95 4.98 -23.57
N LEU A 116 15.29 3.78 -23.09
CA LEU A 116 14.56 3.04 -22.05
C LEU A 116 15.22 3.19 -20.68
N LEU A 117 16.42 3.78 -20.60
CA LEU A 117 17.08 4.02 -19.32
C LEU A 117 16.24 4.97 -18.45
N CYS A 118 16.25 4.72 -17.16
CA CYS A 118 15.50 5.54 -16.24
C CYS A 118 16.13 6.94 -16.09
N LYS A 119 15.28 7.95 -16.07
CA LYS A 119 15.67 9.30 -15.64
C LYS A 119 15.24 9.51 -14.21
N ASP A 120 16.18 9.95 -13.37
CA ASP A 120 15.90 10.41 -12.02
C ASP A 120 15.18 11.78 -12.03
N VAL A 121 14.89 12.33 -10.89
CA VAL A 121 14.11 13.59 -10.73
C VAL A 121 14.84 14.81 -11.31
N ASP A 122 16.16 14.78 -11.33
CA ASP A 122 17.04 15.83 -11.88
C ASP A 122 17.37 15.64 -13.36
N ASP A 123 16.61 14.79 -14.09
CA ASP A 123 16.84 14.37 -15.48
C ASP A 123 18.16 13.62 -15.74
N THR A 124 18.92 13.25 -14.69
CA THR A 124 20.09 12.40 -14.83
C THR A 124 19.68 11.01 -15.31
N ILE A 125 20.36 10.50 -16.31
CA ILE A 125 20.17 9.12 -16.77
C ILE A 125 20.83 8.19 -15.75
N VAL A 126 20.06 7.25 -15.22
CA VAL A 126 20.51 6.27 -14.24
C VAL A 126 20.43 4.89 -14.86
N ASN A 127 21.56 4.20 -14.86
CA ASN A 127 21.66 2.87 -15.45
C ASN A 127 21.27 1.76 -14.49
N ARG A 128 21.43 1.98 -13.18
CA ARG A 128 21.32 0.94 -12.14
C ARG A 128 20.25 1.30 -11.10
N LEU A 129 19.61 0.26 -10.57
CA LEU A 129 18.55 0.41 -9.57
C LEU A 129 19.05 1.10 -8.29
N ASP A 130 20.24 0.74 -7.80
CA ASP A 130 20.84 1.26 -6.57
C ASP A 130 21.33 2.72 -6.69
N GLU A 131 21.43 3.25 -7.90
CA GLU A 131 21.79 4.64 -8.16
C GLU A 131 20.59 5.60 -8.08
N LEU A 132 19.36 5.09 -8.19
CA LEU A 132 18.15 5.91 -8.10
C LEU A 132 17.94 6.46 -6.68
N ASN A 133 17.69 7.76 -6.57
CA ASN A 133 17.39 8.41 -5.28
C ASN A 133 16.21 7.75 -4.57
N PHE A 134 15.24 7.24 -5.33
CA PHE A 134 14.09 6.49 -4.81
C PHE A 134 14.50 5.30 -3.94
N TYR A 135 15.60 4.59 -4.26
CA TYR A 135 16.03 3.40 -3.51
C TYR A 135 17.10 3.67 -2.47
N LYS A 136 17.95 4.69 -2.67
CA LYS A 136 19.12 4.98 -1.80
C LYS A 136 18.79 5.17 -0.32
N LYS A 137 17.63 5.75 -0.01
CA LYS A 137 17.21 6.06 1.36
C LYS A 137 16.23 5.04 1.94
N GLN A 138 15.91 3.99 1.19
CA GLN A 138 15.04 2.91 1.66
C GLN A 138 15.85 1.82 2.38
N GLU A 139 15.26 1.25 3.42
CA GLU A 139 15.73 0.04 4.09
C GLU A 139 14.68 -1.05 3.94
N ARG A 140 14.89 -1.97 2.98
CA ARG A 140 13.89 -2.98 2.61
C ARG A 140 14.07 -4.25 3.43
N ILE A 141 13.18 -4.47 4.40
CA ILE A 141 13.09 -5.66 5.25
C ILE A 141 11.89 -6.52 4.81
N ALA A 142 10.69 -5.95 4.84
CA ALA A 142 9.47 -6.63 4.41
C ALA A 142 9.42 -6.82 2.89
N LEU A 143 9.97 -5.89 2.12
CA LEU A 143 10.04 -5.93 0.65
C LEU A 143 11.35 -6.54 0.11
N LYS A 144 12.19 -7.16 0.97
CA LYS A 144 13.55 -7.57 0.60
C LYS A 144 13.61 -8.44 -0.65
N ASN A 145 12.74 -9.41 -0.79
CA ASN A 145 12.73 -10.35 -1.90
C ASN A 145 11.89 -9.87 -3.11
N CYS A 146 11.04 -8.85 -2.90
CA CYS A 146 10.18 -8.31 -3.96
C CYS A 146 11.03 -7.70 -5.09
N GLY A 147 10.83 -8.17 -6.32
CA GLY A 147 11.62 -7.78 -7.49
C GLY A 147 12.91 -8.58 -7.69
N ILE A 148 13.22 -9.54 -6.82
CA ILE A 148 14.43 -10.38 -6.92
C ILE A 148 14.08 -11.82 -7.27
N ILE A 149 13.11 -12.43 -6.55
CA ILE A 149 12.74 -13.84 -6.75
C ILE A 149 11.53 -13.97 -7.69
N ASP A 150 11.39 -15.16 -8.28
CA ASP A 150 10.13 -15.63 -8.84
C ASP A 150 9.23 -16.09 -7.69
N PRO A 151 8.13 -15.39 -7.38
CA PRO A 151 7.26 -15.74 -6.26
C PRO A 151 6.48 -17.05 -6.46
N GLU A 152 6.50 -17.61 -7.67
CA GLU A 152 5.87 -18.88 -8.00
C GLU A 152 6.87 -20.07 -7.94
N ASN A 153 8.09 -19.83 -7.41
CA ASN A 153 9.15 -20.84 -7.30
C ASN A 153 9.70 -20.92 -5.87
N ILE A 154 9.32 -21.96 -5.15
CA ILE A 154 9.76 -22.20 -3.77
C ILE A 154 11.28 -22.36 -3.64
N ASP A 155 11.98 -22.92 -4.65
CA ASP A 155 13.43 -23.11 -4.61
C ASP A 155 14.17 -21.76 -4.58
N GLU A 156 13.61 -20.73 -5.26
CA GLU A 156 14.18 -19.39 -5.23
C GLU A 156 13.99 -18.74 -3.84
N TYR A 157 12.83 -18.92 -3.20
CA TYR A 157 12.64 -18.48 -1.82
C TYR A 157 13.63 -19.19 -0.86
N ILE A 158 13.80 -20.51 -1.00
CA ILE A 158 14.75 -21.30 -0.20
C ILE A 158 16.18 -20.79 -0.41
N ALA A 159 16.59 -20.46 -1.64
CA ALA A 159 17.91 -19.91 -1.96
C ALA A 159 18.22 -18.61 -1.22
N PHE A 160 17.22 -17.78 -0.97
CA PHE A 160 17.32 -16.51 -0.23
C PHE A 160 17.01 -16.66 1.28
N ASP A 161 17.46 -17.75 1.88
CA ASP A 161 17.29 -18.12 3.29
C ASP A 161 15.82 -18.39 3.71
N GLY A 162 14.95 -18.70 2.75
CA GLY A 162 13.59 -19.12 3.02
C GLY A 162 13.52 -20.40 3.85
N TYR A 163 12.56 -20.48 4.75
CA TYR A 163 12.32 -21.54 5.72
C TYR A 163 13.47 -21.82 6.71
N LYS A 164 14.54 -21.00 6.68
CA LYS A 164 15.66 -21.10 7.62
C LYS A 164 15.29 -20.59 9.02
N ALA A 165 14.40 -19.59 9.09
CA ALA A 165 13.88 -19.10 10.36
C ALA A 165 13.01 -20.17 11.04
N LEU A 166 12.13 -20.83 10.27
CA LEU A 166 11.33 -21.96 10.76
C LEU A 166 12.22 -23.12 11.22
N GLU A 167 13.26 -23.48 10.44
CA GLU A 167 14.22 -24.51 10.83
C GLU A 167 14.87 -24.18 12.18
N LYS A 168 15.36 -22.93 12.35
CA LYS A 168 15.94 -22.46 13.60
C LYS A 168 14.96 -22.58 14.76
N VAL A 169 13.71 -22.14 14.57
CA VAL A 169 12.66 -22.19 15.59
C VAL A 169 12.37 -23.62 16.00
N LEU A 170 12.11 -24.52 15.05
CA LEU A 170 11.69 -25.89 15.36
C LEU A 170 12.81 -26.73 15.99
N LYS A 171 14.09 -26.42 15.69
CA LYS A 171 15.24 -27.17 16.20
C LYS A 171 15.82 -26.63 17.50
N THR A 172 15.80 -25.30 17.70
CA THR A 172 16.65 -24.66 18.71
C THR A 172 15.92 -23.72 19.66
N MET A 173 14.63 -23.45 19.43
CA MET A 173 13.89 -22.49 20.26
C MET A 173 12.62 -23.10 20.81
N SER A 174 12.35 -22.86 22.08
CA SER A 174 11.04 -23.13 22.68
C SER A 174 10.03 -22.05 22.24
N PRO A 175 8.72 -22.34 22.32
CA PRO A 175 7.67 -21.35 22.05
C PRO A 175 7.80 -20.06 22.85
N ASP A 176 8.27 -20.12 24.10
CA ASP A 176 8.49 -18.94 24.95
C ASP A 176 9.68 -18.10 24.49
N GLU A 177 10.75 -18.74 24.05
CA GLU A 177 11.92 -18.04 23.51
C GLU A 177 11.57 -17.31 22.21
N VAL A 178 10.74 -17.91 21.33
CA VAL A 178 10.27 -17.21 20.11
C VAL A 178 9.42 -15.99 20.47
N ILE A 179 8.46 -16.12 21.37
CA ILE A 179 7.62 -14.99 21.83
C ILE A 179 8.49 -13.91 22.47
N LYS A 180 9.50 -14.30 23.25
CA LYS A 180 10.44 -13.37 23.87
C LYS A 180 11.24 -12.63 22.79
N GLU A 181 11.77 -13.32 21.79
CA GLU A 181 12.51 -12.73 20.68
C GLU A 181 11.67 -11.68 19.93
N ILE A 182 10.41 -12.00 19.62
CA ILE A 182 9.48 -11.05 19.00
C ILE A 182 9.14 -9.88 19.93
N SER A 183 9.03 -10.12 21.22
CA SER A 183 8.77 -9.06 22.20
C SER A 183 9.96 -8.11 22.34
N ASP A 184 11.17 -8.66 22.45
CA ASP A 184 12.42 -7.91 22.62
C ASP A 184 12.79 -7.11 21.34
N SER A 185 12.32 -7.56 20.17
CA SER A 185 12.47 -6.81 18.91
C SER A 185 11.69 -5.48 18.89
N GLY A 186 10.68 -5.35 19.74
CA GLY A 186 9.80 -4.19 19.77
C GLY A 186 8.87 -4.09 18.55
N LEU A 187 8.70 -5.16 17.76
CA LEU A 187 7.78 -5.18 16.63
C LEU A 187 6.36 -4.87 17.07
N ARG A 188 5.78 -3.83 16.46
CA ARG A 188 4.37 -3.46 16.62
C ARG A 188 3.59 -3.82 15.36
N GLY A 189 2.30 -4.11 15.49
CA GLY A 189 1.42 -4.46 14.39
C GLY A 189 1.41 -3.39 13.28
N ARG A 190 1.58 -3.80 12.02
CA ARG A 190 1.67 -2.93 10.83
C ARG A 190 0.32 -2.63 10.18
N GLY A 191 -0.76 -3.23 10.67
CA GLY A 191 -2.12 -2.98 10.16
C GLY A 191 -2.79 -1.68 10.65
N GLY A 192 -2.04 -0.78 11.30
CA GLY A 192 -2.52 0.58 11.64
C GLY A 192 -2.55 0.91 13.13
N ALA A 193 -3.00 0.01 13.99
CA ALA A 193 -3.16 0.26 15.44
C ALA A 193 -1.86 0.18 16.26
N GLY A 194 -0.80 -0.41 15.72
CA GLY A 194 0.51 -0.46 16.36
C GLY A 194 0.56 -1.25 17.69
N PHE A 195 -0.31 -2.23 17.91
CA PHE A 195 -0.27 -3.04 19.12
C PHE A 195 0.99 -3.92 19.16
N PRO A 196 1.68 -4.07 20.34
CA PRO A 196 2.89 -4.87 20.44
C PRO A 196 2.66 -6.34 20.07
N THR A 197 3.36 -6.82 19.04
CA THR A 197 3.14 -8.14 18.44
C THR A 197 3.41 -9.28 19.44
N GLY A 198 4.53 -9.23 20.14
CA GLY A 198 4.89 -10.25 21.12
C GLY A 198 3.88 -10.38 22.27
N LYS A 199 3.30 -9.24 22.73
CA LYS A 199 2.21 -9.26 23.75
C LYS A 199 0.96 -9.96 23.21
N LYS A 200 0.59 -9.72 21.96
CA LYS A 200 -0.57 -10.40 21.33
C LYS A 200 -0.34 -11.91 21.26
N TRP A 201 0.86 -12.34 20.88
CA TRP A 201 1.23 -13.76 20.85
C TRP A 201 1.19 -14.39 22.24
N MET A 202 1.74 -13.72 23.25
CA MET A 202 1.71 -14.18 24.65
C MET A 202 0.27 -14.36 25.15
N PHE A 203 -0.62 -13.38 24.91
CA PHE A 203 -2.01 -13.50 25.34
C PHE A 203 -2.72 -14.68 24.69
N THR A 204 -2.49 -14.92 23.40
CA THR A 204 -3.09 -16.06 22.70
C THR A 204 -2.50 -17.39 23.19
N LYS A 205 -1.20 -17.43 23.49
CA LYS A 205 -0.56 -18.62 24.05
C LYS A 205 -1.15 -18.99 25.42
N MET A 206 -1.34 -17.99 26.29
CA MET A 206 -1.86 -18.19 27.64
C MET A 206 -3.36 -18.54 27.68
N ALA A 207 -4.11 -18.21 26.66
CA ALA A 207 -5.53 -18.51 26.59
C ALA A 207 -5.79 -20.01 26.55
N GLN A 208 -6.76 -20.46 27.35
CA GLN A 208 -7.17 -21.86 27.42
C GLN A 208 -8.04 -22.23 26.21
N GLY A 209 -7.85 -23.42 25.67
CA GLY A 209 -8.63 -23.95 24.54
C GLY A 209 -8.02 -25.25 24.01
N ASP A 210 -8.86 -26.10 23.48
CA ASP A 210 -8.49 -27.36 22.81
C ASP A 210 -7.91 -27.14 21.42
N GLN A 211 -8.26 -26.01 20.79
CA GLN A 211 -7.80 -25.58 19.49
C GLN A 211 -7.44 -24.10 19.52
N LYS A 212 -6.37 -23.72 18.82
CA LYS A 212 -6.01 -22.32 18.55
C LYS A 212 -5.84 -22.11 17.06
N TYR A 213 -6.03 -20.86 16.62
CA TYR A 213 -5.91 -20.49 15.21
C TYR A 213 -4.93 -19.34 15.01
N VAL A 214 -4.27 -19.37 13.85
CA VAL A 214 -3.48 -18.25 13.33
C VAL A 214 -4.21 -17.66 12.14
N VAL A 215 -4.37 -16.35 12.12
CA VAL A 215 -5.01 -15.64 10.98
C VAL A 215 -4.10 -14.54 10.46
N CYS A 216 -3.88 -14.55 9.17
CA CYS A 216 -3.29 -13.42 8.45
C CYS A 216 -4.41 -12.54 7.91
N ASN A 217 -4.42 -11.28 8.36
CA ASN A 217 -5.32 -10.26 7.84
C ASN A 217 -4.67 -9.61 6.62
N ALA A 218 -5.16 -9.96 5.44
CA ALA A 218 -4.81 -9.38 4.14
C ALA A 218 -5.99 -8.64 3.51
N ASP A 219 -6.91 -8.13 4.34
CA ASP A 219 -8.00 -7.25 3.90
C ASP A 219 -7.53 -5.79 3.86
N GLU A 220 -6.77 -5.47 2.83
CA GLU A 220 -6.21 -4.14 2.58
C GLU A 220 -7.22 -3.30 1.76
N GLY A 221 -8.09 -2.58 2.45
CA GLY A 221 -9.19 -1.83 1.83
C GLY A 221 -9.00 -0.31 1.75
N ASP A 222 -7.92 0.25 2.33
CA ASP A 222 -7.64 1.68 2.31
C ASP A 222 -7.46 2.21 0.88
N PRO A 223 -8.15 3.30 0.47
CA PRO A 223 -7.93 3.91 -0.84
C PRO A 223 -6.46 4.30 -1.06
N GLY A 224 -5.83 3.71 -2.08
CA GLY A 224 -4.42 3.95 -2.41
C GLY A 224 -3.41 3.03 -1.71
N ALA A 225 -3.81 2.19 -0.76
CA ALA A 225 -2.94 1.20 -0.13
C ALA A 225 -2.79 -0.06 -1.00
N PHE A 226 -1.56 -0.58 -1.13
CA PHE A 226 -1.26 -1.82 -1.86
C PHE A 226 0.03 -2.50 -1.37
N MET A 227 0.43 -2.25 -0.11
CA MET A 227 1.63 -2.82 0.50
C MET A 227 1.48 -4.32 0.71
N ASP A 228 0.40 -4.72 1.38
CA ASP A 228 0.12 -6.12 1.72
C ASP A 228 -0.06 -6.97 0.46
N ARG A 229 -0.82 -6.45 -0.52
CA ARG A 229 -0.94 -7.06 -1.83
C ARG A 229 0.42 -7.31 -2.48
N SER A 230 1.30 -6.32 -2.48
CA SER A 230 2.60 -6.42 -3.12
C SER A 230 3.54 -7.43 -2.44
N ILE A 231 3.45 -7.56 -1.12
CA ILE A 231 4.18 -8.60 -0.37
C ILE A 231 3.64 -9.98 -0.75
N LEU A 232 2.33 -10.18 -0.79
CA LEU A 232 1.72 -11.45 -1.18
C LEU A 232 2.01 -11.82 -2.64
N GLU A 233 2.06 -10.82 -3.54
CA GLU A 233 2.43 -11.02 -4.94
C GLU A 233 3.93 -11.28 -5.13
N GLY A 234 4.78 -10.79 -4.24
CA GLY A 234 6.25 -10.80 -4.42
C GLY A 234 7.01 -11.82 -3.58
N ASP A 235 6.48 -12.19 -2.40
CA ASP A 235 7.13 -13.12 -1.46
C ASP A 235 6.09 -13.87 -0.59
N PRO A 236 5.19 -14.67 -1.20
CA PRO A 236 4.13 -15.36 -0.48
C PRO A 236 4.66 -16.38 0.54
N HIS A 237 5.79 -17.04 0.27
CA HIS A 237 6.39 -18.01 1.17
C HIS A 237 6.86 -17.41 2.50
N CYS A 238 7.28 -16.14 2.51
CA CYS A 238 7.65 -15.43 3.73
C CYS A 238 6.49 -15.35 4.72
N ILE A 239 5.27 -15.16 4.21
CA ILE A 239 4.06 -15.12 5.05
C ILE A 239 3.69 -16.52 5.57
N ILE A 240 3.82 -17.55 4.72
CA ILE A 240 3.60 -18.94 5.14
C ILE A 240 4.57 -19.30 6.29
N GLU A 241 5.87 -19.06 6.11
CA GLU A 241 6.90 -19.33 7.12
C GLU A 241 6.61 -18.59 8.43
N ALA A 242 6.26 -17.30 8.36
CA ALA A 242 5.95 -16.49 9.53
C ALA A 242 4.69 -16.96 10.26
N MET A 243 3.63 -17.38 9.54
CA MET A 243 2.42 -17.94 10.14
C MET A 243 2.69 -19.29 10.82
N MET A 244 3.59 -20.11 10.27
CA MET A 244 4.02 -21.37 10.90
C MET A 244 4.79 -21.12 12.21
N ILE A 245 5.71 -20.15 12.22
CA ILE A 245 6.45 -19.72 13.41
C ILE A 245 5.47 -19.24 14.50
N ALA A 246 4.48 -18.43 14.10
CA ALA A 246 3.43 -17.98 15.01
C ALA A 246 2.59 -19.15 15.54
N GLY A 247 2.22 -20.10 14.66
CA GLY A 247 1.49 -21.32 15.04
C GLY A 247 2.23 -22.15 16.07
N TYR A 248 3.51 -22.42 15.84
CA TYR A 248 4.36 -23.11 16.78
C TYR A 248 4.40 -22.41 18.15
N SER A 249 4.57 -21.09 18.13
CA SER A 249 4.73 -20.28 19.34
C SER A 249 3.49 -20.25 20.23
N ILE A 250 2.28 -20.28 19.67
CA ILE A 250 1.03 -20.23 20.44
C ILE A 250 0.36 -21.61 20.64
N GLY A 251 0.90 -22.67 20.00
CA GLY A 251 0.33 -24.01 20.02
C GLY A 251 -0.86 -24.18 19.07
N ALA A 252 -0.84 -23.53 17.91
CA ALA A 252 -1.85 -23.68 16.86
C ALA A 252 -1.33 -24.59 15.74
N ASN A 253 -2.21 -25.41 15.18
CA ASN A 253 -1.91 -26.31 14.06
C ASN A 253 -2.68 -25.96 12.77
N LYS A 254 -3.47 -24.87 12.80
CA LYS A 254 -4.26 -24.43 11.66
C LYS A 254 -4.21 -22.91 11.50
N GLY A 255 -4.00 -22.48 10.28
CA GLY A 255 -4.00 -21.07 9.90
C GLY A 255 -4.97 -20.74 8.77
N TYR A 256 -5.37 -19.48 8.70
CA TYR A 256 -6.17 -18.92 7.63
C TYR A 256 -5.54 -17.60 7.17
N ILE A 257 -5.46 -17.40 5.85
CA ILE A 257 -5.20 -16.08 5.31
C ILE A 257 -6.50 -15.54 4.70
N TYR A 258 -6.91 -14.36 5.15
CA TYR A 258 -8.10 -13.69 4.64
C TYR A 258 -7.67 -12.62 3.64
N VAL A 259 -7.92 -12.87 2.36
CA VAL A 259 -7.49 -12.04 1.23
C VAL A 259 -8.71 -11.50 0.50
N ARG A 260 -8.65 -10.26 0.02
CA ARG A 260 -9.69 -9.68 -0.83
C ARG A 260 -9.78 -10.41 -2.17
N ALA A 261 -11.01 -10.69 -2.64
CA ALA A 261 -11.24 -11.29 -3.95
C ALA A 261 -10.74 -10.40 -5.12
N GLU A 262 -10.60 -9.08 -4.88
CA GLU A 262 -10.06 -8.11 -5.83
C GLU A 262 -8.54 -8.22 -6.04
N TYR A 263 -7.85 -9.12 -5.33
CA TYR A 263 -6.42 -9.38 -5.46
C TYR A 263 -6.12 -10.74 -6.13
N PRO A 264 -6.58 -10.99 -7.37
CA PRO A 264 -6.52 -12.32 -7.99
C PRO A 264 -5.09 -12.86 -8.13
N ILE A 265 -4.10 -12.00 -8.43
CA ILE A 265 -2.69 -12.40 -8.54
C ILE A 265 -2.15 -12.83 -7.18
N ALA A 266 -2.43 -12.08 -6.11
CA ALA A 266 -2.02 -12.44 -4.77
C ALA A 266 -2.63 -13.77 -4.32
N VAL A 267 -3.92 -13.99 -4.58
CA VAL A 267 -4.63 -15.25 -4.29
C VAL A 267 -4.01 -16.42 -5.04
N GLN A 268 -3.77 -16.28 -6.34
CA GLN A 268 -3.17 -17.32 -7.17
C GLN A 268 -1.76 -17.68 -6.69
N ARG A 269 -0.89 -16.69 -6.48
CA ARG A 269 0.50 -16.92 -6.04
C ARG A 269 0.56 -17.52 -4.64
N PHE A 270 -0.31 -17.07 -3.75
CA PHE A 270 -0.37 -17.63 -2.41
C PHE A 270 -0.87 -19.08 -2.42
N GLN A 271 -1.81 -19.42 -3.30
CA GLN A 271 -2.26 -20.81 -3.48
C GLN A 271 -1.13 -21.70 -4.02
N ILE A 272 -0.41 -21.23 -5.05
CA ILE A 272 0.78 -21.93 -5.58
C ILE A 272 1.80 -22.17 -4.45
N ALA A 273 2.06 -21.16 -3.63
CA ALA A 273 3.00 -21.28 -2.51
C ALA A 273 2.54 -22.29 -1.45
N ILE A 274 1.24 -22.34 -1.12
CA ILE A 274 0.67 -23.37 -0.22
C ILE A 274 0.88 -24.75 -0.81
N ASP A 275 0.57 -24.95 -2.10
CA ASP A 275 0.67 -26.25 -2.76
C ASP A 275 2.13 -26.73 -2.82
N GLN A 276 3.07 -25.85 -3.16
CA GLN A 276 4.50 -26.14 -3.13
C GLN A 276 4.99 -26.46 -1.72
N ALA A 277 4.57 -25.71 -0.70
CA ALA A 277 4.95 -25.98 0.68
C ALA A 277 4.42 -27.34 1.18
N LYS A 278 3.22 -27.76 0.73
CA LYS A 278 2.67 -29.09 0.99
C LYS A 278 3.45 -30.20 0.27
N GLU A 279 3.78 -30.01 -1.00
CA GLU A 279 4.58 -30.95 -1.79
C GLU A 279 5.96 -31.18 -1.16
N TYR A 280 6.58 -30.11 -0.68
CA TYR A 280 7.88 -30.17 0.00
C TYR A 280 7.80 -30.72 1.42
N GLY A 281 6.60 -30.92 1.98
CA GLY A 281 6.39 -31.40 3.36
C GLY A 281 6.72 -30.34 4.41
N ILE A 282 6.70 -29.08 4.01
CA ILE A 282 6.86 -27.92 4.91
C ILE A 282 5.54 -27.57 5.57
N LEU A 283 4.39 -27.81 4.89
CA LEU A 283 3.05 -27.77 5.46
C LEU A 283 2.50 -29.18 5.58
N GLY A 284 1.79 -29.46 6.67
CA GLY A 284 1.13 -30.76 6.91
C GLY A 284 1.38 -31.29 8.32
N LYS A 285 1.64 -32.61 8.40
CA LYS A 285 1.82 -33.36 9.65
C LYS A 285 3.29 -33.63 9.94
N ASN A 286 3.65 -33.58 11.23
CA ASN A 286 4.97 -33.94 11.75
C ASN A 286 6.12 -33.33 10.94
N ILE A 287 6.05 -32.03 10.69
CA ILE A 287 6.95 -31.27 9.85
C ILE A 287 8.39 -31.50 10.32
N TRP A 288 9.25 -32.01 9.42
CA TRP A 288 10.66 -32.33 9.67
C TRP A 288 10.92 -33.19 10.94
N ASN A 289 9.96 -34.06 11.29
CA ASN A 289 10.00 -34.93 12.48
C ASN A 289 10.09 -34.18 13.83
N THR A 290 9.49 -33.00 13.92
CA THR A 290 9.49 -32.18 15.13
C THR A 290 8.21 -32.27 15.96
N ASN A 291 7.28 -33.17 15.62
CA ASN A 291 5.92 -33.27 16.18
C ASN A 291 5.09 -31.99 16.01
N PHE A 292 5.47 -31.08 15.13
CA PHE A 292 4.71 -29.89 14.78
C PHE A 292 3.86 -30.16 13.54
N ASP A 293 2.57 -29.92 13.68
CA ASP A 293 1.59 -29.97 12.59
C ASP A 293 1.18 -28.54 12.26
N PHE A 294 1.08 -28.19 10.97
CA PHE A 294 0.46 -26.93 10.57
C PHE A 294 -0.12 -27.03 9.16
N ASP A 295 -1.36 -26.59 9.01
CA ASP A 295 -2.02 -26.47 7.71
C ASP A 295 -2.60 -25.06 7.52
N LEU A 296 -2.69 -24.61 6.27
CA LEU A 296 -3.07 -23.26 5.91
C LEU A 296 -4.10 -23.26 4.79
N GLU A 297 -5.12 -22.41 4.91
CA GLU A 297 -6.16 -22.20 3.91
C GLU A 297 -6.37 -20.74 3.59
N ILE A 298 -6.70 -20.44 2.33
CA ILE A 298 -7.15 -19.13 1.88
C ILE A 298 -8.64 -18.96 2.15
N ARG A 299 -9.03 -17.80 2.67
CA ARG A 299 -10.41 -17.33 2.77
C ARG A 299 -10.55 -16.03 1.99
N LEU A 300 -11.50 -16.00 1.06
CA LEU A 300 -11.73 -14.83 0.23
C LEU A 300 -12.73 -13.88 0.88
N GLY A 301 -12.33 -12.62 1.00
CA GLY A 301 -13.21 -11.53 1.41
C GLY A 301 -13.95 -10.94 0.19
N ALA A 302 -15.18 -10.49 0.40
CA ALA A 302 -16.01 -9.88 -0.64
C ALA A 302 -15.78 -8.36 -0.79
N GLY A 303 -14.63 -7.84 -0.39
CA GLY A 303 -14.21 -6.46 -0.61
C GLY A 303 -14.72 -5.42 0.40
N ALA A 304 -15.41 -5.81 1.45
CA ALA A 304 -15.88 -4.87 2.47
C ALA A 304 -14.72 -4.40 3.38
N PHE A 305 -14.41 -3.11 3.37
CA PHE A 305 -13.35 -2.51 4.20
C PHE A 305 -13.49 -2.80 5.69
N VAL A 306 -14.75 -2.89 6.19
CA VAL A 306 -15.01 -3.24 7.61
C VAL A 306 -14.44 -4.60 8.00
N CYS A 307 -14.22 -5.53 7.06
CA CYS A 307 -13.62 -6.84 7.31
C CYS A 307 -12.11 -6.75 7.62
N GLY A 308 -11.46 -5.60 7.45
CA GLY A 308 -10.14 -5.31 8.01
C GLY A 308 -10.14 -5.21 9.54
N GLU A 309 -11.29 -4.94 10.17
CA GLU A 309 -11.42 -5.01 11.63
C GLU A 309 -11.38 -6.49 12.07
N GLU A 310 -10.53 -6.81 13.05
CA GLU A 310 -10.18 -8.18 13.39
C GLU A 310 -11.38 -9.10 13.72
N THR A 311 -12.43 -8.58 14.36
CA THR A 311 -13.62 -9.39 14.71
C THR A 311 -14.63 -9.47 13.57
N ALA A 312 -14.75 -8.45 12.73
CA ALA A 312 -15.54 -8.49 11.51
C ALA A 312 -14.96 -9.50 10.50
N LEU A 313 -13.63 -9.56 10.41
CA LEU A 313 -12.91 -10.56 9.62
C LEU A 313 -13.25 -11.97 10.10
N LEU A 314 -13.23 -12.22 11.41
CA LEU A 314 -13.59 -13.52 11.97
C LEU A 314 -15.03 -13.90 11.64
N GLU A 315 -16.00 -12.97 11.79
CA GLU A 315 -17.39 -13.22 11.37
C GLU A 315 -17.49 -13.62 9.90
N SER A 316 -16.73 -12.96 9.03
CA SER A 316 -16.69 -13.29 7.59
C SER A 316 -16.11 -14.69 7.33
N ILE A 317 -14.99 -15.06 7.98
CA ILE A 317 -14.42 -16.43 7.88
C ILE A 317 -15.43 -17.48 8.32
N GLU A 318 -16.21 -17.20 9.36
CA GLU A 318 -17.24 -18.07 9.89
C GLU A 318 -18.52 -18.13 9.03
N GLY A 319 -18.56 -17.43 7.89
CA GLY A 319 -19.69 -17.40 6.97
C GLY A 319 -20.84 -16.50 7.41
N ARG A 320 -20.60 -15.61 8.38
CA ARG A 320 -21.57 -14.62 8.84
C ARG A 320 -21.28 -13.25 8.24
N ARG A 321 -22.24 -12.34 8.39
CA ARG A 321 -22.05 -10.94 7.97
C ARG A 321 -20.85 -10.31 8.69
N GLY A 322 -19.94 -9.69 7.96
CA GLY A 322 -18.76 -8.99 8.49
C GLY A 322 -19.15 -7.79 9.36
N GLN A 323 -19.36 -8.04 10.64
CA GLN A 323 -19.71 -7.03 11.63
C GLN A 323 -18.83 -7.19 12.87
N PRO A 324 -18.30 -6.11 13.45
CA PRO A 324 -17.49 -6.18 14.66
C PRO A 324 -18.23 -6.81 15.85
N ARG A 325 -17.51 -7.59 16.66
CA ARG A 325 -17.96 -8.07 17.97
C ARG A 325 -17.67 -7.03 19.04
N LEU A 326 -18.42 -7.05 20.12
CA LEU A 326 -18.08 -6.29 21.32
C LEU A 326 -16.83 -6.89 21.98
N LYS A 327 -15.94 -6.06 22.45
CA LYS A 327 -14.74 -6.44 23.21
C LYS A 327 -14.86 -5.91 24.64
N PRO A 328 -14.52 -6.65 25.67
CA PRO A 328 -14.11 -8.05 25.70
C PRO A 328 -15.25 -9.05 25.39
N PRO A 329 -14.98 -10.32 25.02
CA PRO A 329 -13.66 -10.94 24.91
C PRO A 329 -12.90 -10.50 23.65
N TYR A 330 -11.56 -10.48 23.75
CA TYR A 330 -10.67 -10.24 22.61
C TYR A 330 -10.43 -11.54 21.83
N PRO A 331 -10.07 -11.48 20.53
CA PRO A 331 -9.80 -12.68 19.72
C PRO A 331 -8.74 -13.61 20.30
N ALA A 332 -7.76 -13.07 21.04
CA ALA A 332 -6.76 -13.87 21.74
C ALA A 332 -7.37 -14.86 22.73
N ASN A 333 -8.54 -14.55 23.31
CA ASN A 333 -9.27 -15.40 24.23
C ASN A 333 -10.44 -16.14 23.55
N SER A 334 -11.18 -15.48 22.67
CA SER A 334 -12.37 -16.02 22.00
C SER A 334 -12.52 -15.40 20.60
N GLY A 335 -11.84 -15.99 19.64
CA GLY A 335 -11.81 -15.56 18.25
C GLY A 335 -12.63 -16.47 17.33
N LEU A 336 -11.97 -17.09 16.36
CA LEU A 336 -12.59 -17.93 15.33
C LEU A 336 -13.28 -19.15 15.96
N TRP A 337 -14.57 -19.30 15.68
CA TRP A 337 -15.45 -20.33 16.29
C TRP A 337 -15.38 -20.39 17.82
N GLY A 338 -15.17 -19.23 18.46
CA GLY A 338 -15.05 -19.13 19.90
C GLY A 338 -13.73 -19.61 20.49
N LYS A 339 -12.74 -19.95 19.66
CA LYS A 339 -11.41 -20.44 20.08
C LYS A 339 -10.37 -19.31 20.10
N PRO A 340 -9.32 -19.41 20.93
CA PRO A 340 -8.23 -18.44 20.93
C PRO A 340 -7.62 -18.28 19.54
N THR A 341 -7.52 -17.04 19.06
CA THR A 341 -7.09 -16.73 17.70
C THR A 341 -6.10 -15.59 17.69
N LEU A 342 -4.93 -15.85 17.10
CA LEU A 342 -3.93 -14.83 16.82
C LEU A 342 -4.19 -14.23 15.44
N ILE A 343 -4.35 -12.91 15.38
CA ILE A 343 -4.54 -12.18 14.11
C ILE A 343 -3.41 -11.17 13.95
N ASN A 344 -2.66 -11.26 12.86
CA ASN A 344 -1.69 -10.26 12.45
C ASN A 344 -1.89 -9.85 10.99
N ASN A 345 -1.50 -8.63 10.65
CA ASN A 345 -1.48 -8.11 9.29
C ASN A 345 -0.31 -8.71 8.48
N VAL A 346 -0.36 -8.66 7.15
CA VAL A 346 0.65 -9.21 6.22
C VAL A 346 2.03 -8.62 6.49
N GLU A 347 2.17 -7.29 6.50
CA GLU A 347 3.47 -6.62 6.73
C GLU A 347 4.04 -6.97 8.12
N THR A 348 3.18 -7.18 9.13
CA THR A 348 3.63 -7.67 10.44
C THR A 348 4.30 -9.04 10.32
N TYR A 349 3.68 -9.99 9.61
CA TYR A 349 4.24 -11.31 9.37
C TYR A 349 5.54 -11.26 8.56
N ALA A 350 5.63 -10.38 7.55
CA ALA A 350 6.83 -10.26 6.70
C ALA A 350 8.10 -9.89 7.48
N ASN A 351 7.98 -9.29 8.65
CA ASN A 351 9.10 -8.96 9.52
C ASN A 351 9.58 -10.13 10.39
N ILE A 352 8.73 -11.12 10.68
CA ILE A 352 9.00 -12.18 11.67
C ILE A 352 10.22 -13.02 11.30
N THR A 353 10.30 -13.49 10.05
CA THR A 353 11.41 -14.33 9.60
C THR A 353 12.76 -13.62 9.73
N LYS A 354 12.80 -12.33 9.43
CA LYS A 354 14.01 -11.51 9.51
C LYS A 354 14.44 -11.25 10.95
N ILE A 355 13.49 -11.05 11.87
CA ILE A 355 13.77 -10.93 13.30
C ILE A 355 14.36 -12.23 13.84
N ILE A 356 13.77 -13.37 13.53
CA ILE A 356 14.28 -14.68 13.99
C ILE A 356 15.68 -14.96 13.46
N LEU A 357 15.98 -14.60 12.22
CA LEU A 357 17.31 -14.85 11.61
C LEU A 357 18.39 -13.93 12.17
N ASN A 358 18.10 -12.63 12.26
CA ASN A 358 19.09 -11.60 12.59
C ASN A 358 19.13 -11.24 14.08
N GLY A 359 18.09 -11.61 14.83
CA GLY A 359 17.96 -11.35 16.27
C GLY A 359 17.17 -10.07 16.58
N ALA A 360 16.53 -10.10 17.77
CA ALA A 360 15.70 -9.01 18.27
C ALA A 360 16.45 -7.67 18.34
N LYS A 361 17.71 -7.70 18.81
CA LYS A 361 18.53 -6.49 18.95
C LYS A 361 18.82 -5.80 17.62
N TRP A 362 19.02 -6.57 16.54
CA TRP A 362 19.19 -6.02 15.21
C TRP A 362 17.97 -5.20 14.79
N TYR A 363 16.77 -5.78 14.92
CA TYR A 363 15.54 -5.10 14.56
C TYR A 363 15.22 -3.90 15.47
N ALA A 364 15.45 -4.05 16.77
CA ALA A 364 15.29 -2.98 17.75
C ALA A 364 16.26 -1.81 17.56
N GLY A 365 17.37 -2.02 16.85
CA GLY A 365 18.31 -0.97 16.44
C GLY A 365 17.80 -0.07 15.32
N ILE A 366 16.73 -0.45 14.63
CA ILE A 366 16.13 0.29 13.53
C ILE A 366 14.89 1.04 14.04
N GLY A 367 14.68 2.27 13.59
CA GLY A 367 13.54 3.08 13.98
C GLY A 367 13.77 3.97 15.20
N THR A 368 12.67 4.38 15.85
CA THR A 368 12.69 5.25 17.05
C THR A 368 12.69 4.44 18.34
N GLU A 369 12.80 5.11 19.49
CA GLU A 369 12.76 4.45 20.80
C GLU A 369 11.49 3.62 21.02
N ASN A 370 10.33 4.14 20.62
CA ASN A 370 9.02 3.52 20.85
C ASN A 370 8.42 2.82 19.62
N SER A 371 8.96 3.07 18.43
CA SER A 371 8.50 2.51 17.16
C SER A 371 9.68 1.89 16.41
N LYS A 372 9.85 0.55 16.58
CA LYS A 372 11.00 -0.20 16.04
C LYS A 372 10.76 -0.72 14.63
N GLY A 373 11.87 -0.92 13.89
CA GLY A 373 11.88 -1.50 12.57
C GLY A 373 11.49 -0.51 11.48
N THR A 374 11.08 -1.04 10.35
CA THR A 374 10.66 -0.30 9.15
C THR A 374 9.13 -0.24 8.99
N LYS A 375 8.68 0.64 8.11
CA LYS A 375 7.30 0.70 7.64
C LYS A 375 7.25 0.82 6.13
N VAL A 376 6.38 0.04 5.50
CA VAL A 376 6.10 0.16 4.06
C VAL A 376 4.98 1.18 3.85
N PHE A 377 5.21 2.14 2.97
CA PHE A 377 4.22 3.12 2.54
C PHE A 377 3.87 2.94 1.06
N ALA A 378 2.59 2.99 0.75
CA ALA A 378 2.10 3.22 -0.61
C ALA A 378 2.05 4.75 -0.83
N LEU A 379 3.14 5.29 -1.36
CA LEU A 379 3.28 6.70 -1.69
C LEU A 379 2.54 7.01 -2.99
N GLY A 380 1.60 7.94 -2.93
CA GLY A 380 0.75 8.30 -4.07
C GLY A 380 0.26 9.74 -4.03
N GLY A 381 -0.61 10.10 -4.96
CA GLY A 381 -1.15 11.45 -5.11
C GLY A 381 -0.25 12.35 -5.94
N ASN A 382 -0.09 13.62 -5.54
CA ASN A 382 0.69 14.62 -6.24
C ASN A 382 2.18 14.55 -5.87
N VAL A 383 2.85 13.47 -6.24
CA VAL A 383 4.29 13.23 -6.04
C VAL A 383 4.89 12.65 -7.32
N VAL A 384 6.17 12.95 -7.60
CA VAL A 384 6.82 12.53 -8.85
C VAL A 384 6.95 11.01 -8.93
N ASN A 385 7.50 10.38 -7.90
CA ASN A 385 7.72 8.95 -7.84
C ASN A 385 6.63 8.26 -6.99
N VAL A 386 5.57 7.82 -7.64
CA VAL A 386 4.52 6.99 -7.02
C VAL A 386 5.03 5.57 -6.90
N GLY A 387 4.86 4.96 -5.71
CA GLY A 387 5.28 3.58 -5.50
C GLY A 387 5.26 3.10 -4.06
N LEU A 388 5.96 1.98 -3.79
CA LEU A 388 6.18 1.46 -2.45
C LEU A 388 7.50 1.93 -1.90
N VAL A 389 7.46 2.51 -0.72
CA VAL A 389 8.62 3.04 -0.01
C VAL A 389 8.71 2.34 1.35
N GLU A 390 9.80 1.64 1.61
CA GLU A 390 10.07 1.06 2.93
C GLU A 390 11.20 1.82 3.60
N VAL A 391 10.88 2.45 4.74
CA VAL A 391 11.82 3.30 5.49
C VAL A 391 11.82 2.94 6.98
N PRO A 392 12.91 3.22 7.70
CA PRO A 392 12.93 3.15 9.15
C PRO A 392 11.81 4.00 9.76
N MET A 393 11.19 3.50 10.81
CA MET A 393 10.27 4.30 11.62
C MET A 393 11.00 5.56 12.12
N GLY A 394 10.34 6.72 12.05
CA GLY A 394 10.94 8.01 12.41
C GLY A 394 11.55 8.78 11.24
N THR A 395 11.63 8.19 10.04
CA THR A 395 11.92 8.97 8.82
C THR A 395 10.88 10.08 8.69
N THR A 396 11.29 11.29 8.36
CA THR A 396 10.39 12.44 8.28
C THR A 396 9.51 12.40 7.03
N LEU A 397 8.34 13.04 7.11
CA LEU A 397 7.48 13.18 5.94
C LEU A 397 8.19 13.92 4.80
N ARG A 398 9.05 14.89 5.12
CA ARG A 398 9.88 15.61 4.14
C ARG A 398 10.79 14.67 3.37
N GLU A 399 11.52 13.79 4.04
CA GLU A 399 12.42 12.83 3.40
C GLU A 399 11.65 11.87 2.49
N ILE A 400 10.47 11.39 2.95
CA ILE A 400 9.64 10.48 2.14
C ILE A 400 9.11 11.18 0.88
N VAL A 401 8.59 12.41 1.00
CA VAL A 401 7.96 13.12 -0.11
C VAL A 401 8.98 13.71 -1.09
N PHE A 402 10.04 14.34 -0.58
CA PHE A 402 10.96 15.10 -1.43
C PHE A 402 12.19 14.30 -1.82
N ASP A 403 12.84 13.62 -0.86
CA ASP A 403 14.10 12.95 -1.15
C ASP A 403 13.90 11.60 -1.84
N ILE A 404 12.87 10.84 -1.44
CA ILE A 404 12.52 9.55 -2.04
C ILE A 404 11.49 9.77 -3.15
N GLY A 405 10.39 10.45 -2.85
CA GLY A 405 9.28 10.70 -3.75
C GLY A 405 9.58 11.68 -4.89
N GLY A 406 10.69 12.43 -4.80
CA GLY A 406 11.10 13.39 -5.82
C GLY A 406 10.31 14.70 -5.82
N GLY A 407 9.56 14.98 -4.75
CA GLY A 407 8.82 16.24 -4.57
C GLY A 407 7.52 16.32 -5.38
N ILE A 408 7.02 17.56 -5.49
CA ILE A 408 5.74 17.86 -6.12
C ILE A 408 5.95 18.16 -7.60
N PRO A 409 5.21 17.51 -8.53
CA PRO A 409 5.40 17.73 -9.96
C PRO A 409 4.94 19.12 -10.41
N ASN A 410 5.46 19.56 -11.58
CA ASN A 410 5.04 20.78 -12.29
C ASN A 410 5.25 22.08 -11.51
N GLY A 411 6.24 22.14 -10.61
CA GLY A 411 6.57 23.35 -9.85
C GLY A 411 5.49 23.81 -8.86
N LYS A 412 4.53 22.95 -8.54
CA LYS A 412 3.52 23.23 -7.53
C LYS A 412 4.08 23.06 -6.12
N GLU A 413 3.36 23.58 -5.13
CA GLU A 413 3.74 23.53 -3.74
C GLU A 413 3.05 22.38 -3.00
N PHE A 414 3.77 21.76 -2.09
CA PHE A 414 3.20 20.79 -1.15
C PHE A 414 2.16 21.50 -0.26
N LYS A 415 0.98 20.93 -0.16
CA LYS A 415 -0.09 21.44 0.72
C LYS A 415 -0.26 20.58 1.95
N ALA A 416 -0.42 19.28 1.73
CA ALA A 416 -0.65 18.32 2.80
C ALA A 416 -0.37 16.89 2.35
N ALA A 417 -0.27 15.96 3.32
CA ALA A 417 -0.32 14.53 3.08
C ALA A 417 -1.37 13.87 3.97
N GLN A 418 -2.11 12.91 3.44
CA GLN A 418 -3.02 12.07 4.21
C GLN A 418 -2.32 10.75 4.53
N THR A 419 -2.20 10.41 5.81
CA THR A 419 -1.73 9.09 6.28
C THR A 419 -2.89 8.26 6.76
N GLY A 420 -2.77 6.92 6.68
CA GLY A 420 -3.76 5.99 7.24
C GLY A 420 -5.14 6.01 6.57
N GLY A 421 -5.23 6.50 5.33
CA GLY A 421 -6.47 6.50 4.58
C GLY A 421 -7.62 7.19 5.31
N PRO A 422 -8.85 6.63 5.28
CA PRO A 422 -10.03 7.19 5.93
C PRO A 422 -9.97 7.17 7.46
N SER A 423 -9.05 6.44 8.04
CA SER A 423 -8.86 6.35 9.49
C SER A 423 -7.83 7.35 10.03
N GLY A 424 -6.99 7.89 9.15
CA GLY A 424 -5.91 8.78 9.52
C GLY A 424 -6.27 10.25 9.47
N GLY A 425 -5.25 11.10 9.46
CA GLY A 425 -5.39 12.55 9.45
C GLY A 425 -4.56 13.21 8.37
N CYS A 426 -4.96 14.43 8.02
CA CYS A 426 -4.25 15.28 7.10
C CYS A 426 -3.10 16.00 7.82
N ILE A 427 -1.89 15.91 7.28
CA ILE A 427 -0.65 16.49 7.81
C ILE A 427 -0.29 17.68 6.92
N PRO A 428 -0.37 18.94 7.42
CA PRO A 428 -0.07 20.14 6.64
C PRO A 428 1.44 20.37 6.48
N ALA A 429 1.82 21.34 5.65
CA ALA A 429 3.20 21.67 5.34
C ALA A 429 4.05 22.04 6.58
N GLU A 430 3.45 22.64 7.61
CA GLU A 430 4.12 22.98 8.87
C GLU A 430 4.62 21.77 9.67
N HIS A 431 4.10 20.55 9.35
CA HIS A 431 4.45 19.28 9.98
C HIS A 431 5.26 18.35 9.06
N LEU A 432 5.89 18.88 7.99
CA LEU A 432 6.72 18.09 7.08
C LEU A 432 7.90 17.40 7.79
N ASP A 433 8.42 18.01 8.82
CA ASP A 433 9.58 17.49 9.59
C ASP A 433 9.17 16.59 10.77
N THR A 434 7.87 16.26 10.87
CA THR A 434 7.38 15.31 11.87
C THR A 434 7.90 13.91 11.54
N PRO A 435 8.54 13.23 12.51
CA PRO A 435 8.91 11.83 12.37
C PRO A 435 7.67 10.96 12.13
N ILE A 436 7.73 10.08 11.14
CA ILE A 436 6.63 9.15 10.85
C ILE A 436 6.76 7.93 11.75
N ASP A 437 6.22 8.07 12.96
CA ASP A 437 6.05 6.99 13.94
C ASP A 437 4.68 7.07 14.63
N TYR A 438 4.33 6.06 15.45
CA TYR A 438 2.99 5.97 16.05
C TYR A 438 2.69 7.12 17.00
N GLU A 439 3.66 7.52 17.80
CA GLU A 439 3.52 8.54 18.84
C GLU A 439 3.46 9.94 18.22
N SER A 440 4.40 10.27 17.34
CA SER A 440 4.50 11.58 16.70
C SER A 440 3.28 11.89 15.83
N LEU A 441 2.79 10.91 15.06
CA LEU A 441 1.59 11.07 14.26
C LEU A 441 0.34 11.28 15.13
N THR A 442 0.22 10.54 16.23
CA THR A 442 -0.90 10.69 17.17
C THR A 442 -0.91 12.07 17.82
N ALA A 443 0.27 12.61 18.17
CA ALA A 443 0.40 13.93 18.80
C ALA A 443 -0.11 15.07 17.91
N ILE A 444 0.03 14.96 16.59
CA ILE A 444 -0.49 15.96 15.65
C ILE A 444 -1.95 15.71 15.21
N GLY A 445 -2.58 14.64 15.73
CA GLY A 445 -3.98 14.29 15.42
C GLY A 445 -4.15 13.42 14.17
N SER A 446 -3.07 12.79 13.73
CA SER A 446 -3.09 11.79 12.66
C SER A 446 -2.88 10.38 13.23
N MET A 447 -2.69 9.38 12.36
CA MET A 447 -2.27 8.04 12.75
C MET A 447 -1.52 7.36 11.61
N MET A 448 -0.71 6.36 11.94
CA MET A 448 0.07 5.59 10.96
C MET A 448 -0.80 4.92 9.91
N GLY A 449 -1.90 4.32 10.33
CA GLY A 449 -2.70 3.48 9.46
C GLY A 449 -1.95 2.26 8.93
N SER A 450 -2.46 1.67 7.85
CA SER A 450 -1.84 0.52 7.20
C SER A 450 -0.60 0.89 6.38
N GLY A 451 -0.44 2.17 5.98
CA GLY A 451 0.69 2.68 5.20
C GLY A 451 0.30 3.42 3.92
N GLY A 452 -0.99 3.69 3.72
CA GLY A 452 -1.40 4.61 2.65
C GLY A 452 -0.88 6.02 2.94
N LEU A 453 -0.17 6.63 1.99
CA LEU A 453 0.38 7.99 2.10
C LEU A 453 0.07 8.76 0.81
N ILE A 454 -0.93 9.63 0.86
CA ILE A 454 -1.42 10.39 -0.30
C ILE A 454 -0.98 11.85 -0.18
N VAL A 455 -0.12 12.26 -1.10
CA VAL A 455 0.42 13.63 -1.16
C VAL A 455 -0.49 14.54 -1.97
N MET A 456 -0.68 15.76 -1.51
CA MET A 456 -1.55 16.77 -2.13
C MET A 456 -0.80 18.07 -2.33
N ASP A 457 -0.97 18.66 -3.52
CA ASP A 457 -0.48 19.99 -3.86
C ASP A 457 -1.52 21.09 -3.57
N ASN A 458 -1.15 22.33 -3.83
CA ASN A 458 -1.99 23.52 -3.60
C ASN A 458 -3.26 23.59 -4.47
N SER A 459 -3.44 22.71 -5.46
CA SER A 459 -4.68 22.61 -6.25
C SER A 459 -5.76 21.74 -5.61
N LYS A 460 -5.51 21.16 -4.43
CA LYS A 460 -6.49 20.30 -3.74
C LYS A 460 -7.29 21.05 -2.68
N CYS A 461 -8.60 20.81 -2.67
CA CYS A 461 -9.51 21.36 -1.67
C CYS A 461 -9.59 20.43 -0.44
N MET A 462 -9.25 20.95 0.74
CA MET A 462 -9.24 20.16 1.96
C MET A 462 -10.64 19.82 2.47
N VAL A 463 -11.65 20.65 2.16
CA VAL A 463 -13.06 20.35 2.46
C VAL A 463 -13.56 19.18 1.60
N ASN A 464 -13.22 19.20 0.31
CA ASN A 464 -13.58 18.12 -0.60
C ASN A 464 -12.84 16.81 -0.27
N LEU A 465 -11.59 16.90 0.19
CA LEU A 465 -10.83 15.75 0.70
C LEU A 465 -11.52 15.11 1.91
N ALA A 466 -11.91 15.91 2.90
CA ALA A 466 -12.65 15.44 4.08
C ALA A 466 -13.97 14.77 3.67
N LYS A 467 -14.70 15.37 2.72
CA LYS A 467 -15.91 14.80 2.15
C LYS A 467 -15.66 13.44 1.49
N PHE A 468 -14.59 13.32 0.69
CA PHE A 468 -14.22 12.06 0.01
C PHE A 468 -13.98 10.92 0.99
N TYR A 469 -13.14 11.12 2.01
CA TYR A 469 -12.83 10.07 2.98
C TYR A 469 -14.03 9.72 3.85
N LEU A 470 -14.84 10.72 4.22
CA LEU A 470 -16.03 10.47 4.99
C LEU A 470 -17.11 9.74 4.17
N GLY A 471 -17.27 10.09 2.89
CA GLY A 471 -18.13 9.37 1.95
C GLY A 471 -17.76 7.91 1.84
N PHE A 472 -16.46 7.61 1.63
CA PHE A 472 -15.96 6.24 1.66
C PHE A 472 -16.34 5.51 2.96
N THR A 473 -16.17 6.16 4.12
CA THR A 473 -16.53 5.54 5.41
C THR A 473 -18.03 5.30 5.56
N VAL A 474 -18.87 6.19 5.02
CA VAL A 474 -20.33 6.01 4.99
C VAL A 474 -20.71 4.77 4.19
N ASP A 475 -20.13 4.60 3.01
CA ASP A 475 -20.39 3.46 2.12
C ASP A 475 -19.90 2.13 2.74
N GLU A 476 -18.78 2.15 3.44
CA GLU A 476 -18.14 0.97 4.05
C GLU A 476 -18.66 0.66 5.47
N SER A 477 -19.57 1.44 6.01
CA SER A 477 -20.15 1.20 7.33
C SER A 477 -20.96 -0.10 7.36
N CYS A 478 -20.66 -1.00 8.30
CA CYS A 478 -21.45 -2.23 8.48
C CYS A 478 -22.90 -1.96 8.96
N GLY A 479 -23.20 -0.73 9.39
CA GLY A 479 -24.52 -0.31 9.84
C GLY A 479 -24.91 -0.77 11.27
N LYS A 480 -24.01 -1.45 12.01
CA LYS A 480 -24.33 -2.03 13.32
C LYS A 480 -24.64 -0.97 14.39
N CYS A 481 -23.80 0.05 14.54
CA CYS A 481 -23.98 1.05 15.58
C CYS A 481 -24.47 2.40 15.04
N THR A 482 -25.40 3.04 15.76
CA THR A 482 -26.03 4.30 15.37
C THR A 482 -25.03 5.45 15.18
N PRO A 483 -24.00 5.65 16.05
CA PRO A 483 -23.05 6.75 15.87
C PRO A 483 -22.34 6.67 14.52
N CYS A 484 -21.88 5.50 14.08
CA CYS A 484 -21.30 5.32 12.77
C CYS A 484 -22.36 5.45 11.66
N ARG A 485 -23.40 4.58 11.66
CA ARG A 485 -24.39 4.51 10.57
C ARG A 485 -25.08 5.85 10.27
N ILE A 486 -25.53 6.54 11.30
CA ILE A 486 -26.30 7.81 11.16
C ILE A 486 -25.38 9.02 11.28
N GLY A 487 -24.44 9.02 12.25
CA GLY A 487 -23.60 10.17 12.52
C GLY A 487 -22.67 10.51 11.35
N THR A 488 -21.99 9.51 10.75
CA THR A 488 -21.12 9.77 9.59
C THR A 488 -21.90 10.30 8.40
N LYS A 489 -23.11 9.78 8.17
CA LYS A 489 -23.99 10.29 7.10
C LYS A 489 -24.39 11.75 7.33
N ARG A 490 -24.75 12.12 8.57
CA ARG A 490 -25.09 13.51 8.91
C ARG A 490 -23.88 14.45 8.74
N MET A 491 -22.68 13.99 9.10
CA MET A 491 -21.47 14.77 8.83
C MET A 491 -21.22 14.94 7.33
N LEU A 492 -21.43 13.89 6.53
CA LEU A 492 -21.27 13.93 5.08
C LEU A 492 -22.23 14.96 4.45
N GLU A 493 -23.51 14.95 4.83
CA GLU A 493 -24.51 15.91 4.36
C GLU A 493 -24.11 17.37 4.66
N ILE A 494 -23.48 17.63 5.81
CA ILE A 494 -22.97 18.96 6.13
C ILE A 494 -21.79 19.33 5.20
N LEU A 495 -20.85 18.41 4.94
CA LEU A 495 -19.74 18.67 4.03
C LEU A 495 -20.21 18.86 2.58
N GLU A 496 -21.22 18.12 2.16
CA GLU A 496 -21.89 18.32 0.86
C GLU A 496 -22.48 19.72 0.77
N LYS A 497 -23.30 20.13 1.76
CA LYS A 497 -23.86 21.48 1.88
C LYS A 497 -22.77 22.56 1.78
N ILE A 498 -21.65 22.40 2.48
CA ILE A 498 -20.53 23.36 2.44
C ILE A 498 -19.89 23.41 1.06
N THR A 499 -19.60 22.25 0.42
CA THR A 499 -18.96 22.17 -0.90
C THR A 499 -19.88 22.60 -2.03
N GLU A 500 -21.19 22.66 -1.79
CA GLU A 500 -22.21 23.15 -2.72
C GLU A 500 -22.52 24.65 -2.55
N GLY A 501 -21.92 25.31 -1.55
CA GLY A 501 -22.11 26.75 -1.30
C GLY A 501 -23.30 27.08 -0.43
N GLU A 502 -23.97 26.09 0.12
CA GLU A 502 -25.15 26.23 0.98
C GLU A 502 -24.80 26.21 2.49
N GLY A 503 -23.49 26.01 2.81
CA GLY A 503 -23.01 25.94 4.19
C GLY A 503 -23.20 27.22 4.98
N GLU A 504 -23.41 27.06 6.28
CA GLU A 504 -23.56 28.11 7.29
C GLU A 504 -22.42 28.03 8.31
N ILE A 505 -22.13 29.14 9.00
CA ILE A 505 -20.97 29.16 9.93
C ILE A 505 -21.19 28.22 11.13
N GLU A 506 -22.42 28.01 11.53
CA GLU A 506 -22.83 27.09 12.58
C GLU A 506 -22.61 25.63 12.23
N ASP A 507 -22.48 25.32 10.94
CA ASP A 507 -22.21 23.96 10.47
C ASP A 507 -20.83 23.49 10.90
N LEU A 508 -19.86 24.39 11.11
CA LEU A 508 -18.53 24.06 11.63
C LEU A 508 -18.59 23.49 13.05
N GLU A 509 -19.36 24.13 13.92
CA GLU A 509 -19.54 23.67 15.30
C GLU A 509 -20.32 22.33 15.33
N LYS A 510 -21.34 22.20 14.45
CA LYS A 510 -22.09 20.93 14.32
C LYS A 510 -21.19 19.78 13.87
N LEU A 511 -20.31 20.02 12.88
CA LEU A 511 -19.33 19.02 12.42
C LEU A 511 -18.43 18.56 13.56
N GLU A 512 -17.86 19.50 14.32
CA GLU A 512 -16.94 19.18 15.41
C GLU A 512 -17.63 18.37 16.53
N LYS A 513 -18.84 18.79 16.95
CA LYS A 513 -19.64 18.06 17.95
C LYS A 513 -20.02 16.66 17.50
N LEU A 514 -20.46 16.51 16.24
CA LEU A 514 -20.80 15.21 15.67
C LEU A 514 -19.56 14.31 15.59
N ALA A 515 -18.42 14.85 15.15
CA ALA A 515 -17.16 14.14 15.05
C ALA A 515 -16.72 13.54 16.40
N ILE A 516 -16.75 14.35 17.47
CA ILE A 516 -16.41 13.92 18.82
C ILE A 516 -17.37 12.83 19.31
N ASN A 517 -18.68 13.00 19.10
CA ASN A 517 -19.68 12.01 19.51
C ASN A 517 -19.50 10.67 18.78
N ILE A 518 -19.27 10.70 17.46
CA ILE A 518 -19.04 9.49 16.66
C ILE A 518 -17.78 8.77 17.13
N LYS A 519 -16.69 9.50 17.34
CA LYS A 519 -15.41 8.97 17.80
C LYS A 519 -15.55 8.25 19.13
N ASN A 520 -16.27 8.81 20.08
CA ASN A 520 -16.40 8.29 21.44
C ASN A 520 -17.44 7.18 21.59
N ALA A 521 -18.48 7.15 20.75
CA ALA A 521 -19.61 6.24 20.90
C ALA A 521 -19.66 5.09 19.88
N SER A 522 -18.78 5.07 18.88
CA SER A 522 -18.72 3.98 17.90
C SER A 522 -18.10 2.71 18.47
N VAL A 523 -18.62 1.55 18.04
CA VAL A 523 -18.23 0.23 18.58
C VAL A 523 -16.83 -0.21 18.12
N CYS A 524 -16.41 0.14 16.91
CA CYS A 524 -15.14 -0.32 16.33
C CYS A 524 -14.29 0.81 15.76
N GLY A 525 -13.05 0.49 15.41
CA GLY A 525 -12.07 1.42 14.86
C GLY A 525 -12.57 2.20 13.64
N LEU A 526 -13.33 1.58 12.72
CA LEU A 526 -13.88 2.25 11.56
C LEU A 526 -14.68 3.50 11.95
N GLY A 527 -15.68 3.36 12.82
CA GLY A 527 -16.48 4.50 13.26
C GLY A 527 -15.72 5.45 14.18
N GLN A 528 -14.82 4.93 15.05
CA GLN A 528 -14.02 5.75 15.95
C GLN A 528 -13.04 6.64 15.22
N THR A 529 -12.54 6.23 14.06
CA THR A 529 -11.56 6.98 13.27
C THR A 529 -12.16 7.75 12.09
N ALA A 530 -13.36 7.41 11.64
CA ALA A 530 -14.06 8.08 10.55
C ALA A 530 -14.04 9.62 10.61
N PRO A 531 -14.14 10.26 11.79
CA PRO A 531 -14.09 11.71 11.90
C PRO A 531 -12.68 12.32 11.75
N ASN A 532 -11.60 11.53 11.82
CA ASN A 532 -10.23 12.05 11.84
C ASN A 532 -9.88 12.95 10.64
N PRO A 533 -10.19 12.58 9.37
CA PRO A 533 -9.95 13.47 8.23
C PRO A 533 -10.67 14.80 8.34
N VAL A 534 -11.91 14.79 8.86
CA VAL A 534 -12.70 16.02 9.08
C VAL A 534 -12.09 16.87 10.18
N LEU A 535 -11.76 16.28 11.32
CA LEU A 535 -11.16 16.99 12.47
C LEU A 535 -9.79 17.59 12.13
N SER A 536 -8.95 16.86 11.42
CA SER A 536 -7.62 17.35 11.01
C SER A 536 -7.72 18.49 9.98
N THR A 537 -8.61 18.38 9.00
CA THR A 537 -8.82 19.46 8.03
C THR A 537 -9.49 20.68 8.65
N LEU A 538 -10.42 20.52 9.58
CA LEU A 538 -10.98 21.63 10.37
C LEU A 538 -9.92 22.32 11.23
N LYS A 539 -8.97 21.55 11.80
CA LYS A 539 -7.89 22.09 12.64
C LYS A 539 -6.92 22.93 11.81
N TYR A 540 -6.43 22.39 10.70
CA TYR A 540 -5.31 22.97 9.95
C TYR A 540 -5.73 23.84 8.76
N PHE A 541 -6.94 23.67 8.22
CA PHE A 541 -7.43 24.36 7.03
C PHE A 541 -8.80 25.04 7.25
N LYS A 542 -9.02 25.54 8.47
CA LYS A 542 -10.27 26.20 8.85
C LYS A 542 -10.65 27.35 7.93
N ASP A 543 -9.66 28.05 7.38
CA ASP A 543 -9.89 29.17 6.48
C ASP A 543 -10.47 28.75 5.12
N GLU A 544 -10.15 27.51 4.66
CA GLU A 544 -10.81 26.98 3.45
C GLU A 544 -12.30 26.71 3.72
N TYR A 545 -12.66 26.18 4.88
CA TYR A 545 -14.07 26.01 5.26
C TYR A 545 -14.80 27.36 5.31
N ARG A 546 -14.17 28.37 5.92
CA ARG A 546 -14.71 29.73 5.95
C ARG A 546 -14.87 30.34 4.56
N ALA A 547 -13.91 30.11 3.68
CA ALA A 547 -14.00 30.57 2.29
C ALA A 547 -15.19 29.97 1.55
N HIS A 548 -15.44 28.67 1.73
CA HIS A 548 -16.61 27.99 1.15
C HIS A 548 -17.94 28.53 1.72
N ILE A 549 -17.97 28.79 3.03
CA ILE A 549 -19.20 29.23 3.72
C ILE A 549 -19.46 30.72 3.52
N SER A 550 -18.51 31.60 3.89
CA SER A 550 -18.69 33.03 3.94
C SER A 550 -18.53 33.72 2.60
N TYR A 551 -17.54 33.27 1.80
CA TYR A 551 -17.23 33.90 0.52
C TYR A 551 -17.79 33.13 -0.68
N LYS A 552 -18.44 31.98 -0.44
CA LYS A 552 -18.97 31.09 -1.49
C LYS A 552 -17.93 30.78 -2.58
N LYS A 553 -16.66 30.59 -2.15
CA LYS A 553 -15.51 30.38 -3.02
C LYS A 553 -14.70 29.18 -2.57
N CYS A 554 -14.35 28.30 -3.50
CA CYS A 554 -13.37 27.25 -3.28
C CYS A 554 -11.96 27.79 -3.65
N PRO A 555 -11.02 27.95 -2.69
CA PRO A 555 -9.68 28.47 -3.01
C PRO A 555 -8.91 27.61 -4.03
N ALA A 556 -9.12 26.30 -4.01
CA ALA A 556 -8.49 25.34 -4.93
C ALA A 556 -9.25 25.21 -6.28
N GLY A 557 -10.43 25.81 -6.43
CA GLY A 557 -11.27 25.68 -7.64
C GLY A 557 -11.88 24.29 -7.89
N GLU A 558 -11.70 23.33 -6.95
CA GLU A 558 -12.12 21.93 -7.13
C GLU A 558 -13.62 21.71 -6.94
N CYS A 559 -14.27 22.54 -6.07
CA CYS A 559 -15.69 22.44 -5.83
C CYS A 559 -16.48 23.15 -6.92
N LYS A 560 -17.04 22.37 -7.86
CA LYS A 560 -17.65 22.88 -9.10
C LYS A 560 -18.70 23.99 -8.88
N LYS A 561 -19.56 23.88 -7.86
CA LYS A 561 -20.57 24.89 -7.56
C LYS A 561 -20.01 26.21 -7.01
N LEU A 562 -18.76 26.17 -6.49
CA LEU A 562 -18.04 27.32 -5.94
C LEU A 562 -16.89 27.79 -6.83
N ALA A 563 -16.65 27.14 -7.96
CA ALA A 563 -15.65 27.57 -8.91
C ALA A 563 -16.13 28.86 -9.61
N ASN A 564 -15.32 29.89 -9.61
CA ASN A 564 -15.55 31.05 -10.48
C ASN A 564 -15.07 30.66 -11.87
N ILE A 565 -16.02 30.44 -12.77
CA ILE A 565 -15.67 30.20 -14.17
C ILE A 565 -15.59 31.57 -14.87
N GLU A 566 -14.38 31.95 -15.26
CA GLU A 566 -14.11 33.23 -15.92
C GLU A 566 -13.46 33.02 -17.27
N ILE A 567 -13.66 33.96 -18.20
CA ILE A 567 -12.99 33.97 -19.49
C ILE A 567 -11.86 35.00 -19.45
N ASN A 568 -10.63 34.54 -19.61
CA ASN A 568 -9.48 35.43 -19.78
C ASN A 568 -9.60 36.17 -21.10
N PRO A 569 -9.77 37.53 -21.09
CA PRO A 569 -9.96 38.29 -22.30
C PRO A 569 -8.75 38.33 -23.24
N GLU A 570 -7.54 38.15 -22.70
CA GLU A 570 -6.30 38.15 -23.52
C GLU A 570 -6.15 36.85 -24.33
N LEU A 571 -6.61 35.74 -23.77
CA LEU A 571 -6.58 34.43 -24.42
C LEU A 571 -7.79 34.18 -25.31
N CYS A 572 -8.91 34.85 -25.03
CA CYS A 572 -10.16 34.64 -25.75
C CYS A 572 -10.12 35.24 -27.17
N LYS A 573 -10.25 34.39 -28.20
CA LYS A 573 -10.29 34.80 -29.59
C LYS A 573 -11.71 35.05 -30.13
N GLY A 574 -12.71 35.04 -29.29
CA GLY A 574 -14.10 35.31 -29.69
C GLY A 574 -14.72 34.29 -30.65
N CYS A 575 -14.32 33.03 -30.60
CA CYS A 575 -14.79 31.97 -31.52
C CYS A 575 -16.25 31.54 -31.31
N GLY A 576 -16.86 31.88 -30.18
CA GLY A 576 -18.26 31.62 -29.85
C GLY A 576 -18.60 30.15 -29.53
N ILE A 577 -17.63 29.24 -29.48
CA ILE A 577 -17.89 27.82 -29.17
C ILE A 577 -18.50 27.66 -27.76
N CYS A 578 -17.89 28.31 -26.78
CA CYS A 578 -18.38 28.27 -25.39
C CYS A 578 -19.83 28.80 -25.27
N LYS A 579 -20.18 29.85 -25.98
CA LYS A 579 -21.52 30.42 -25.98
C LYS A 579 -22.56 29.42 -26.53
N ARG A 580 -22.22 28.72 -27.64
CA ARG A 580 -23.12 27.71 -28.25
C ARG A 580 -23.29 26.45 -27.39
N GLN A 581 -22.28 26.15 -26.60
CA GLN A 581 -22.28 24.95 -25.73
C GLN A 581 -22.88 25.22 -24.34
N CYS A 582 -23.19 26.47 -24.00
CA CYS A 582 -23.71 26.80 -22.69
C CYS A 582 -25.20 26.40 -22.57
N PRO A 583 -25.57 25.43 -21.74
CA PRO A 583 -26.95 24.93 -21.66
C PRO A 583 -27.95 25.95 -21.08
N VAL A 584 -27.44 26.97 -20.38
CA VAL A 584 -28.24 28.01 -19.73
C VAL A 584 -28.01 29.41 -20.35
N ASN A 585 -27.31 29.50 -21.48
CA ASN A 585 -27.01 30.76 -22.16
C ASN A 585 -26.34 31.84 -21.28
N ALA A 586 -25.54 31.42 -20.31
CA ALA A 586 -24.84 32.32 -19.39
C ALA A 586 -23.65 33.06 -20.05
N ILE A 587 -23.29 32.77 -21.32
CA ILE A 587 -22.13 33.37 -21.99
C ILE A 587 -22.59 34.36 -23.05
N THR A 588 -22.11 35.59 -22.92
CA THR A 588 -22.39 36.70 -23.84
C THR A 588 -21.10 37.12 -24.52
N GLY A 589 -21.21 37.72 -25.71
CA GLY A 589 -20.09 38.23 -26.51
C GLY A 589 -20.37 38.12 -27.99
N GLU A 590 -19.59 38.86 -28.79
CA GLU A 590 -19.64 38.88 -30.26
C GLU A 590 -18.48 38.11 -30.87
N VAL A 591 -18.62 37.70 -32.14
CA VAL A 591 -17.57 37.00 -32.88
C VAL A 591 -16.34 37.92 -33.01
N LYS A 592 -15.15 37.37 -32.76
CA LYS A 592 -13.85 38.04 -32.70
C LYS A 592 -13.66 39.02 -31.54
N GLN A 593 -14.58 39.03 -30.55
CA GLN A 593 -14.40 39.76 -29.29
C GLN A 593 -14.40 38.82 -28.08
N PRO A 594 -13.67 39.16 -27.01
CA PRO A 594 -13.69 38.36 -25.79
C PRO A 594 -15.12 38.18 -25.25
N HIS A 595 -15.49 36.93 -25.00
CA HIS A 595 -16.78 36.60 -24.37
C HIS A 595 -16.72 36.82 -22.86
N LYS A 596 -17.88 36.98 -22.24
CA LYS A 596 -18.02 37.12 -20.79
C LYS A 596 -19.05 36.11 -20.28
N ILE A 597 -18.83 35.58 -19.06
CA ILE A 597 -19.78 34.73 -18.36
C ILE A 597 -20.57 35.58 -17.38
N ASN A 598 -21.90 35.44 -17.40
CA ASN A 598 -22.73 35.98 -16.36
C ASN A 598 -22.77 35.00 -15.17
N PRO A 599 -22.18 35.37 -14.01
CA PRO A 599 -22.11 34.48 -12.85
C PRO A 599 -23.48 34.13 -12.25
N ASP A 600 -24.47 35.02 -12.40
CA ASP A 600 -25.83 34.81 -11.84
C ASP A 600 -26.64 33.78 -12.63
N ILE A 601 -26.31 33.57 -13.90
CA ILE A 601 -26.97 32.60 -14.80
C ILE A 601 -26.16 31.29 -14.87
N CYS A 602 -24.85 31.37 -14.64
CA CYS A 602 -23.94 30.27 -14.83
C CYS A 602 -24.14 29.14 -13.80
N ILE A 603 -24.54 27.95 -14.26
CA ILE A 603 -24.68 26.75 -13.42
C ILE A 603 -23.35 26.03 -13.15
N LYS A 604 -22.23 26.61 -13.54
CA LYS A 604 -20.86 26.11 -13.29
C LYS A 604 -20.62 24.64 -13.75
N CYS A 605 -21.25 24.23 -14.83
CA CYS A 605 -21.18 22.85 -15.34
C CYS A 605 -19.84 22.48 -15.98
N GLY A 606 -18.95 23.45 -16.29
CA GLY A 606 -17.62 23.22 -16.88
C GLY A 606 -17.61 22.98 -18.40
N SER A 607 -18.76 22.78 -19.06
CA SER A 607 -18.82 22.44 -20.49
C SER A 607 -18.10 23.43 -21.40
N CYS A 608 -18.04 24.71 -21.02
CA CYS A 608 -17.32 25.73 -21.77
C CYS A 608 -15.79 25.63 -21.62
N ILE A 609 -15.30 25.14 -20.48
CA ILE A 609 -13.88 24.92 -20.20
C ILE A 609 -13.35 23.82 -21.13
N ASP A 610 -14.02 22.66 -21.12
CA ASP A 610 -13.64 21.48 -21.90
C ASP A 610 -13.62 21.75 -23.42
N LYS A 611 -14.47 22.66 -23.89
CA LYS A 611 -14.64 22.97 -25.31
C LYS A 611 -13.85 24.18 -25.79
N CYS A 612 -13.11 24.85 -24.92
CA CYS A 612 -12.33 26.03 -25.30
C CYS A 612 -10.99 25.64 -25.96
N PRO A 613 -10.80 25.78 -27.30
CA PRO A 613 -9.58 25.38 -27.96
C PRO A 613 -8.38 26.28 -27.58
N PHE A 614 -8.67 27.47 -27.03
CA PHE A 614 -7.64 28.44 -26.64
C PHE A 614 -7.32 28.38 -25.14
N LYS A 615 -7.93 27.47 -24.40
CA LYS A 615 -7.80 27.36 -22.93
C LYS A 615 -8.00 28.71 -22.21
N ALA A 616 -8.88 29.53 -22.76
CA ALA A 616 -9.16 30.87 -22.25
C ALA A 616 -10.19 30.89 -21.13
N ILE A 617 -10.71 29.75 -20.70
CA ILE A 617 -11.75 29.63 -19.67
C ILE A 617 -11.20 28.74 -18.55
N SER A 618 -11.21 29.27 -17.33
CA SER A 618 -10.74 28.59 -16.12
C SER A 618 -11.71 28.83 -14.97
#